data_9de0b9c9ba620b88f6b7a5e0d8d8afd3
#
_entry.id   9de0b9c9ba620b88f6b7a5e0d8d8afd3
#
_cell.length_a   1.000
_cell.length_b   1.000
_cell.length_c   1.000
_cell.angle_alpha   90.00
_cell.angle_beta   90.00
_cell.angle_gamma   90.00
#
_symmetry.space_group_name_H-M   'P 1'
#
loop_
_entity.id
_entity.type
_entity.pdbx_description
1 polymer ?
#
loop_
_entity_poly.entity_id
_entity_poly.type
_entity_poly.pdbx_seq_one_letter_code
_entity_poly.pdbx_strand_id
1 'polypeptide(L)'
;LDDHEIEDNWPAKATEKDKVQLYPQAIHAYQIYQCSHSPLFQADANGRLDGILQKFWYSFSDGCVDTFVLDTRTERIPSGERKRMLKDEQMSALLNWLGEGSGRVKLVVSSVPLAPDFSVEGDDKWGAFAEQRDRILACLASLNGVKVVFLSGDVHCSYVADIRLK
;
A
#
# COMPACT_ATOMS: atom_id res chain seq x y z
N LEU A 1 -3.55 4.65 -3.50
CA LEU A 1 -4.92 4.16 -3.62
C LEU A 1 -5.43 3.80 -2.24
N ASP A 2 -6.58 4.32 -1.84
CA ASP A 2 -7.30 3.94 -0.64
C ASP A 2 -8.67 3.36 -1.00
N ASP A 3 -9.57 3.11 -0.04
CA ASP A 3 -10.86 2.48 -0.32
C ASP A 3 -11.84 3.45 -1.01
N HIS A 4 -11.88 4.70 -0.58
CA HIS A 4 -12.79 5.72 -1.13
C HIS A 4 -12.55 6.11 -2.59
N GLU A 5 -11.44 5.71 -3.20
CA GLU A 5 -11.31 5.76 -4.67
C GLU A 5 -12.19 4.71 -5.36
N ILE A 6 -12.69 3.71 -4.62
CA ILE A 6 -13.54 2.64 -5.13
C ILE A 6 -14.87 2.64 -4.38
N GLU A 7 -14.87 2.24 -3.10
CA GLU A 7 -16.03 2.18 -2.21
C GLU A 7 -15.57 2.01 -0.76
N ASP A 8 -16.35 2.56 0.18
CA ASP A 8 -16.09 2.48 1.63
C ASP A 8 -15.74 1.05 2.09
N ASN A 9 -14.59 0.91 2.74
CA ASN A 9 -14.00 -0.34 3.21
C ASN A 9 -13.70 -1.38 2.11
N TRP A 10 -13.43 -0.94 0.88
CA TRP A 10 -13.02 -1.86 -0.19
C TRP A 10 -11.79 -2.70 0.19
N PRO A 11 -11.74 -4.02 -0.11
CA PRO A 11 -12.77 -4.86 -0.74
C PRO A 11 -13.62 -5.64 0.27
N ALA A 12 -13.57 -5.32 1.57
CA ALA A 12 -14.16 -6.16 2.62
C ALA A 12 -15.69 -6.31 2.49
N LYS A 13 -16.38 -5.26 2.04
CA LYS A 13 -17.83 -5.27 1.85
C LYS A 13 -18.27 -5.41 0.39
N ALA A 14 -17.32 -5.54 -0.53
CA ALA A 14 -17.60 -5.58 -1.97
C ALA A 14 -18.44 -6.80 -2.37
N THR A 15 -19.54 -6.56 -3.08
CA THR A 15 -20.32 -7.61 -3.73
C THR A 15 -19.69 -8.02 -5.05
N GLU A 16 -20.11 -9.14 -5.62
CA GLU A 16 -19.68 -9.55 -6.97
C GLU A 16 -20.09 -8.52 -8.04
N LYS A 17 -21.21 -7.83 -7.83
CA LYS A 17 -21.63 -6.74 -8.71
C LYS A 17 -20.65 -5.57 -8.66
N ASP A 18 -20.20 -5.19 -7.47
CA ASP A 18 -19.23 -4.10 -7.30
C ASP A 18 -17.88 -4.43 -7.94
N LYS A 19 -17.42 -5.66 -7.80
CA LYS A 19 -16.18 -6.13 -8.46
C LYS A 19 -16.25 -6.08 -9.98
N VAL A 20 -17.44 -6.33 -10.57
CA VAL A 20 -17.61 -6.39 -12.03
C VAL A 20 -17.97 -5.03 -12.61
N GLN A 21 -18.74 -4.21 -11.92
CA GLN A 21 -19.31 -2.98 -12.45
C GLN A 21 -18.64 -1.72 -11.89
N LEU A 22 -18.45 -1.64 -10.57
CA LEU A 22 -17.90 -0.45 -9.93
C LEU A 22 -16.38 -0.40 -10.03
N TYR A 23 -15.70 -1.47 -9.64
CA TYR A 23 -14.23 -1.52 -9.59
C TYR A 23 -13.53 -1.12 -10.90
N PRO A 24 -13.91 -1.64 -12.08
CA PRO A 24 -13.23 -1.24 -13.32
C PRO A 24 -13.35 0.24 -13.63
N GLN A 25 -14.49 0.86 -13.30
CA GLN A 25 -14.74 2.29 -13.54
C GLN A 25 -13.95 3.15 -12.56
N ALA A 26 -13.95 2.79 -11.29
CA ALA A 26 -13.20 3.46 -10.23
C ALA A 26 -11.68 3.41 -10.52
N ILE A 27 -11.16 2.24 -10.86
CA ILE A 27 -9.74 2.07 -11.20
C ILE A 27 -9.37 2.83 -12.47
N HIS A 28 -10.24 2.89 -13.45
CA HIS A 28 -9.98 3.71 -14.65
C HIS A 28 -9.88 5.20 -14.30
N ALA A 29 -10.79 5.72 -13.48
CA ALA A 29 -10.73 7.09 -12.98
C ALA A 29 -9.45 7.34 -12.15
N TYR A 30 -9.11 6.44 -11.23
CA TYR A 30 -7.88 6.51 -10.45
C TYR A 30 -6.63 6.57 -11.35
N GLN A 31 -6.57 5.75 -12.38
CA GLN A 31 -5.45 5.77 -13.34
C GLN A 31 -5.29 7.12 -14.03
N ILE A 32 -6.39 7.74 -14.46
CA ILE A 32 -6.37 9.01 -15.16
C ILE A 32 -5.99 10.16 -14.24
N TYR A 33 -6.61 10.23 -13.05
CA TYR A 33 -6.51 11.42 -12.20
C TYR A 33 -5.39 11.34 -11.15
N GLN A 34 -4.98 10.15 -10.73
CA GLN A 34 -3.96 9.99 -9.69
C GLN A 34 -2.71 9.27 -10.18
N CYS A 35 -2.83 8.12 -10.84
CA CYS A 35 -1.68 7.41 -11.37
C CYS A 35 -0.94 8.17 -12.47
N SER A 36 -1.58 9.12 -13.15
CA SER A 36 -0.93 10.00 -14.13
C SER A 36 0.23 10.81 -13.53
N HIS A 37 0.27 10.97 -12.22
CA HIS A 37 1.35 11.63 -11.48
C HIS A 37 2.37 10.66 -10.90
N SER A 38 2.25 9.37 -11.18
CA SER A 38 3.14 8.32 -10.67
C SER A 38 4.04 7.75 -11.78
N PRO A 39 5.15 7.10 -11.44
CA PRO A 39 6.00 6.42 -12.41
C PRO A 39 5.33 5.20 -13.08
N LEU A 40 4.15 4.79 -12.62
CA LEU A 40 3.36 3.72 -13.24
C LEU A 40 2.60 4.16 -14.50
N PHE A 41 2.41 5.47 -14.67
CA PHE A 41 1.63 5.97 -15.80
C PHE A 41 2.37 5.73 -17.11
N GLN A 42 1.70 5.04 -18.03
CA GLN A 42 2.17 4.83 -19.39
C GLN A 42 1.15 5.42 -20.35
N ALA A 43 1.62 6.29 -21.22
CA ALA A 43 0.81 6.89 -22.26
C ALA A 43 1.21 6.32 -23.64
N ASP A 44 0.22 6.16 -24.51
CA ASP A 44 0.47 5.88 -25.93
C ASP A 44 1.11 7.10 -26.64
N ALA A 45 1.42 6.95 -27.91
CA ALA A 45 2.03 8.02 -28.73
C ALA A 45 1.16 9.29 -28.84
N ASN A 46 -0.13 9.21 -28.50
CA ASN A 46 -1.08 10.32 -28.52
C ASN A 46 -1.31 10.91 -27.11
N GLY A 47 -0.57 10.45 -26.09
CA GLY A 47 -0.73 10.89 -24.70
C GLY A 47 -1.96 10.31 -24.00
N ARG A 48 -2.57 9.26 -24.54
CA ARG A 48 -3.69 8.57 -23.90
C ARG A 48 -3.20 7.44 -23.03
N LEU A 49 -4.00 7.08 -22.01
CA LEU A 49 -3.70 5.95 -21.15
C LEU A 49 -3.56 4.66 -21.97
N ASP A 50 -2.42 4.00 -21.86
CA ASP A 50 -2.12 2.75 -22.54
C ASP A 50 -2.54 1.55 -21.69
N GLY A 51 -3.82 1.16 -21.83
CA GLY A 51 -4.39 0.01 -21.14
C GLY A 51 -4.75 0.22 -19.67
N ILE A 52 -5.05 -0.87 -18.98
CA ILE A 52 -5.38 -0.89 -17.57
C ILE A 52 -4.19 -1.47 -16.79
N LEU A 53 -3.65 -0.70 -15.87
CA LEU A 53 -2.57 -1.15 -15.00
C LEU A 53 -3.03 -2.36 -14.16
N GLN A 54 -2.15 -3.35 -14.04
CA GLN A 54 -2.38 -4.54 -13.22
C GLN A 54 -1.70 -4.47 -11.85
N LYS A 55 -0.91 -3.40 -11.63
CA LYS A 55 -0.09 -3.20 -10.45
C LYS A 55 -0.10 -1.72 -10.08
N PHE A 56 -0.41 -1.42 -8.83
CA PHE A 56 -0.55 -0.04 -8.32
C PHE A 56 0.48 0.33 -7.25
N TRP A 57 1.41 -0.56 -6.92
CA TRP A 57 2.53 -0.28 -6.05
C TRP A 57 3.82 -0.02 -6.84
N TYR A 58 4.67 0.84 -6.32
CA TYR A 58 5.91 1.26 -6.98
C TYR A 58 6.92 1.85 -6.00
N SER A 59 8.15 2.02 -6.45
CA SER A 59 9.17 2.76 -5.71
C SER A 59 9.85 3.79 -6.60
N PHE A 60 10.37 4.83 -5.98
CA PHE A 60 11.15 5.87 -6.64
C PHE A 60 12.09 6.52 -5.64
N SER A 61 13.07 7.28 -6.16
CA SER A 61 14.03 8.03 -5.35
C SER A 61 13.96 9.50 -5.73
N ASP A 62 14.00 10.35 -4.71
CA ASP A 62 14.11 11.80 -4.89
C ASP A 62 15.07 12.39 -3.84
N GLY A 63 16.10 13.11 -4.30
CA GLY A 63 17.13 13.66 -3.43
C GLY A 63 17.75 12.60 -2.51
N CYS A 64 17.56 12.72 -1.20
CA CYS A 64 18.08 11.80 -0.18
C CYS A 64 17.01 10.83 0.37
N VAL A 65 15.85 10.72 -0.28
CA VAL A 65 14.74 9.88 0.14
C VAL A 65 14.45 8.82 -0.91
N ASP A 66 14.33 7.57 -0.47
CA ASP A 66 13.79 6.47 -1.26
C ASP A 66 12.38 6.20 -0.78
N THR A 67 11.42 6.14 -1.71
CA THR A 67 9.99 5.97 -1.39
C THR A 67 9.46 4.67 -1.97
N PHE A 68 8.69 3.94 -1.17
CA PHE A 68 7.90 2.80 -1.62
C PHE A 68 6.42 3.07 -1.33
N VAL A 69 5.60 3.08 -2.38
CA VAL A 69 4.16 3.28 -2.28
C VAL A 69 3.47 1.92 -2.37
N LEU A 70 2.74 1.57 -1.31
CA LEU A 70 2.01 0.31 -1.22
C LEU A 70 0.65 0.39 -1.92
N ASP A 71 0.25 -0.72 -2.50
CA ASP A 71 -1.14 -0.99 -2.86
C ASP A 71 -1.76 -1.89 -1.79
N THR A 72 -2.51 -1.31 -0.89
CA THR A 72 -3.17 -2.02 0.22
C THR A 72 -4.64 -2.31 -0.06
N ARG A 73 -5.13 -2.04 -1.27
CA ARG A 73 -6.55 -2.16 -1.61
C ARG A 73 -6.83 -3.15 -2.73
N THR A 74 -6.13 -3.07 -3.87
CA THR A 74 -6.48 -3.92 -5.02
C THR A 74 -6.00 -5.36 -4.88
N GLU A 75 -4.96 -5.59 -4.07
CA GLU A 75 -4.39 -6.93 -3.81
C GLU A 75 -4.97 -7.61 -2.57
N ARG A 76 -5.73 -6.89 -1.76
CA ARG A 76 -6.24 -7.36 -0.48
C ARG A 76 -7.26 -8.49 -0.64
N ILE A 77 -7.10 -9.53 0.18
CA ILE A 77 -8.12 -10.55 0.44
C ILE A 77 -8.45 -10.47 1.92
N PRO A 78 -9.65 -9.97 2.29
CA PRO A 78 -9.96 -9.62 3.68
C PRO A 78 -10.25 -10.84 4.56
N SER A 79 -10.60 -12.01 3.99
CA SER A 79 -11.02 -13.19 4.76
C SER A 79 -10.67 -14.50 4.07
N GLY A 80 -10.83 -15.61 4.79
CA GLY A 80 -10.59 -16.96 4.30
C GLY A 80 -9.14 -17.40 4.39
N GLU A 81 -8.84 -18.58 3.86
CA GLU A 81 -7.50 -19.22 3.94
C GLU A 81 -6.39 -18.40 3.26
N ARG A 82 -6.75 -17.56 2.30
CA ARG A 82 -5.81 -16.72 1.56
C ARG A 82 -5.84 -15.25 2.00
N LYS A 83 -6.30 -14.99 3.24
CA LYS A 83 -6.35 -13.65 3.82
C LYS A 83 -4.99 -12.97 3.74
N ARG A 84 -4.94 -11.79 3.11
CA ARG A 84 -3.71 -11.02 2.93
C ARG A 84 -3.99 -9.55 2.66
N MET A 85 -3.09 -8.67 3.06
CA MET A 85 -3.06 -7.25 2.68
C MET A 85 -2.39 -7.07 1.32
N LEU A 86 -1.22 -7.68 1.13
CA LEU A 86 -0.40 -7.58 -0.07
C LEU A 86 -0.23 -8.96 -0.72
N LYS A 87 -0.13 -9.01 -2.04
CA LYS A 87 0.34 -10.21 -2.74
C LYS A 87 1.81 -10.49 -2.41
N ASP A 88 2.23 -11.73 -2.60
CA ASP A 88 3.60 -12.18 -2.31
C ASP A 88 4.65 -11.42 -3.13
N GLU A 89 4.32 -11.04 -4.37
CA GLU A 89 5.20 -10.24 -5.21
C GLU A 89 5.48 -8.87 -4.57
N GLN A 90 4.44 -8.15 -4.16
CA GLN A 90 4.59 -6.85 -3.52
C GLN A 90 5.29 -6.96 -2.16
N MET A 91 4.92 -7.96 -1.35
CA MET A 91 5.56 -8.20 -0.06
C MET A 91 7.06 -8.47 -0.22
N SER A 92 7.43 -9.34 -1.16
CA SER A 92 8.84 -9.64 -1.43
C SER A 92 9.61 -8.43 -1.93
N ALA A 93 9.00 -7.64 -2.82
CA ALA A 93 9.61 -6.40 -3.32
C ALA A 93 9.83 -5.39 -2.18
N LEU A 94 8.85 -5.21 -1.29
CA LEU A 94 8.97 -4.33 -0.12
C LEU A 94 10.10 -4.77 0.81
N LEU A 95 10.13 -6.05 1.18
CA LEU A 95 11.15 -6.58 2.11
C LEU A 95 12.57 -6.47 1.53
N ASN A 96 12.74 -6.77 0.25
CA ASN A 96 14.01 -6.62 -0.44
C ASN A 96 14.44 -5.14 -0.46
N TRP A 97 13.53 -4.25 -0.87
CA TRP A 97 13.78 -2.81 -0.91
C TRP A 97 14.13 -2.24 0.47
N LEU A 98 13.46 -2.69 1.54
CA LEU A 98 13.81 -2.31 2.91
C LEU A 98 15.25 -2.73 3.27
N GLY A 99 15.66 -3.93 2.87
CA GLY A 99 16.99 -4.49 3.13
C GLY A 99 18.12 -3.86 2.30
N GLU A 100 17.83 -3.16 1.22
CA GLU A 100 18.81 -2.46 0.41
C GLU A 100 19.39 -1.28 1.19
N GLY A 101 20.63 -1.41 1.64
CA GLY A 101 21.35 -0.37 2.41
C GLY A 101 21.75 0.80 1.51
N SER A 102 20.98 1.88 1.52
CA SER A 102 21.28 3.06 0.70
C SER A 102 21.92 4.23 1.48
N GLY A 103 21.91 4.20 2.81
CA GLY A 103 22.25 5.36 3.65
C GLY A 103 21.24 6.50 3.53
N ARG A 104 20.15 6.31 2.81
CA ARG A 104 19.06 7.27 2.56
C ARG A 104 17.93 7.06 3.56
N VAL A 105 17.07 8.06 3.70
CA VAL A 105 15.82 7.90 4.44
C VAL A 105 14.85 7.09 3.58
N LYS A 106 14.28 6.04 4.14
CA LYS A 106 13.26 5.24 3.48
C LYS A 106 11.87 5.69 3.93
N LEU A 107 11.01 5.99 2.96
CA LEU A 107 9.65 6.39 3.17
C LEU A 107 8.72 5.31 2.63
N VAL A 108 7.89 4.72 3.48
CA VAL A 108 6.84 3.77 3.08
C VAL A 108 5.50 4.45 3.18
N VAL A 109 4.80 4.54 2.05
CA VAL A 109 3.45 5.10 1.98
C VAL A 109 2.45 3.96 1.96
N SER A 110 1.56 3.93 2.95
CA SER A 110 0.48 2.95 3.09
C SER A 110 -0.83 3.67 3.29
N SER A 111 -1.92 3.24 2.64
CA SER A 111 -3.22 3.90 2.84
C SER A 111 -3.68 3.78 4.30
N VAL A 112 -3.39 2.64 4.93
CA VAL A 112 -3.76 2.37 6.34
C VAL A 112 -2.52 2.26 7.23
N PRO A 113 -2.61 2.63 8.53
CA PRO A 113 -1.47 2.60 9.43
C PRO A 113 -0.94 1.19 9.71
N LEU A 114 0.39 1.06 9.69
CA LEU A 114 1.06 -0.16 10.13
C LEU A 114 1.00 -0.31 11.66
N ALA A 115 1.20 0.79 12.39
CA ALA A 115 1.17 0.90 13.85
C ALA A 115 0.90 2.36 14.26
N PRO A 116 0.36 2.63 15.49
CA PRO A 116 -0.14 1.62 16.41
C PRO A 116 -1.34 0.85 15.84
N ASP A 117 -1.60 -0.31 16.44
CA ASP A 117 -2.81 -1.04 16.14
C ASP A 117 -3.98 -0.28 16.81
N PHE A 118 -4.56 0.63 16.07
CA PHE A 118 -5.84 1.20 16.46
C PHE A 118 -6.89 0.11 16.29
N SER A 119 -6.91 -0.86 17.19
CA SER A 119 -7.79 -2.02 17.17
C SER A 119 -9.25 -1.58 17.23
N VAL A 120 -9.73 -1.10 16.13
CA VAL A 120 -11.12 -0.77 16.00
C VAL A 120 -11.63 -1.63 14.88
N GLU A 121 -12.56 -2.45 15.24
CA GLU A 121 -13.49 -3.17 14.40
C GLU A 121 -13.16 -3.17 12.90
N GLY A 122 -12.78 -4.31 12.40
CA GLY A 122 -12.81 -4.57 10.98
C GLY A 122 -11.48 -5.01 10.36
N ASP A 123 -11.64 -5.71 9.27
CA ASP A 123 -10.58 -6.25 8.43
C ASP A 123 -9.85 -5.18 7.59
N ASP A 124 -9.94 -3.91 8.00
CA ASP A 124 -9.48 -2.80 7.18
C ASP A 124 -8.03 -2.38 7.43
N LYS A 125 -7.45 -2.72 8.58
CA LYS A 125 -6.12 -2.26 9.02
C LYS A 125 -5.12 -3.39 9.12
N TRP A 126 -3.83 -3.04 9.22
CA TRP A 126 -2.74 -4.02 9.34
C TRP A 126 -2.89 -4.98 10.53
N GLY A 127 -3.58 -4.59 11.61
CA GLY A 127 -3.89 -5.47 12.72
C GLY A 127 -4.66 -6.73 12.32
N ALA A 128 -5.55 -6.63 11.35
CA ALA A 128 -6.26 -7.77 10.79
C ALA A 128 -5.36 -8.71 9.95
N PHE A 129 -4.19 -8.25 9.53
CA PHE A 129 -3.21 -8.98 8.70
C PHE A 129 -1.89 -9.17 9.47
N ALA A 130 -1.99 -9.57 10.73
CA ALA A 130 -0.88 -9.61 11.68
C ALA A 130 0.34 -10.38 11.14
N GLU A 131 0.14 -11.52 10.46
CA GLU A 131 1.24 -12.30 9.88
C GLU A 131 2.09 -11.46 8.93
N GLN A 132 1.48 -10.73 8.01
CA GLN A 132 2.20 -9.89 7.05
C GLN A 132 2.81 -8.66 7.73
N ARG A 133 2.08 -8.04 8.67
CA ARG A 133 2.59 -6.93 9.48
C ARG A 133 3.84 -7.35 10.25
N ASP A 134 3.79 -8.49 10.92
CA ASP A 134 4.89 -8.99 11.76
C ASP A 134 6.12 -9.35 10.91
N ARG A 135 5.95 -9.81 9.68
CA ARG A 135 7.06 -9.98 8.73
C ARG A 135 7.75 -8.66 8.39
N ILE A 136 6.97 -7.57 8.19
CA ILE A 136 7.54 -6.24 7.96
C ILE A 136 8.29 -5.78 9.21
N LEU A 137 7.69 -5.90 10.40
CA LEU A 137 8.31 -5.51 11.66
C LEU A 137 9.59 -6.31 11.94
N ALA A 138 9.60 -7.60 11.67
CA ALA A 138 10.80 -8.45 11.81
C ALA A 138 11.92 -8.02 10.84
N CYS A 139 11.57 -7.68 9.60
CA CYS A 139 12.53 -7.11 8.66
C CYS A 139 13.11 -5.81 9.20
N LEU A 140 12.27 -4.88 9.65
CA LEU A 140 12.72 -3.60 10.22
C LEU A 140 13.63 -3.80 11.44
N ALA A 141 13.31 -4.77 12.31
CA ALA A 141 14.13 -5.09 13.48
C ALA A 141 15.53 -5.61 13.11
N SER A 142 15.67 -6.23 11.94
CA SER A 142 16.97 -6.73 11.44
C SER A 142 17.84 -5.66 10.80
N LEU A 143 17.28 -4.49 10.50
CA LEU A 143 18.02 -3.40 9.82
C LEU A 143 18.89 -2.62 10.80
N ASN A 144 20.13 -2.36 10.42
CA ASN A 144 21.05 -1.56 11.20
C ASN A 144 21.27 -0.19 10.54
N GLY A 145 20.98 0.89 11.28
CA GLY A 145 21.25 2.25 10.84
C GLY A 145 20.35 2.79 9.72
N VAL A 146 19.32 2.06 9.32
CA VAL A 146 18.33 2.49 8.32
C VAL A 146 17.24 3.29 9.01
N LYS A 147 16.94 4.47 8.48
CA LYS A 147 15.82 5.31 8.96
C LYS A 147 14.62 5.04 8.07
N VAL A 148 13.57 4.48 8.63
CA VAL A 148 12.32 4.20 7.92
C VAL A 148 11.18 5.01 8.54
N VAL A 149 10.43 5.69 7.71
CA VAL A 149 9.24 6.46 8.09
C VAL A 149 8.04 5.87 7.35
N PHE A 150 6.96 5.61 8.07
CA PHE A 150 5.67 5.24 7.49
C PHE A 150 4.77 6.46 7.44
N LEU A 151 4.18 6.72 6.27
CA LEU A 151 3.10 7.68 6.10
C LEU A 151 1.81 6.92 5.83
N SER A 152 0.74 7.29 6.51
CA SER A 152 -0.57 6.68 6.30
C SER A 152 -1.70 7.66 6.51
N GLY A 153 -2.87 7.32 5.99
CA GLY A 153 -4.13 8.05 6.10
C GLY A 153 -5.21 7.23 6.81
N ASP A 154 -6.45 7.37 6.38
CA ASP A 154 -7.64 6.58 6.72
C ASP A 154 -8.16 6.70 8.16
N VAL A 155 -7.34 6.93 9.16
CA VAL A 155 -7.74 6.90 10.59
C VAL A 155 -8.49 8.13 11.11
N HIS A 156 -8.74 9.11 10.27
CA HIS A 156 -9.47 10.34 10.60
C HIS A 156 -8.92 11.09 11.83
N CYS A 157 -7.65 10.91 12.14
CA CYS A 157 -6.96 11.67 13.19
C CYS A 157 -5.48 11.87 12.83
N SER A 158 -4.87 12.89 13.40
CA SER A 158 -3.43 13.14 13.25
C SER A 158 -2.68 12.54 14.43
N TYR A 159 -1.60 11.80 14.16
CA TYR A 159 -0.71 11.27 15.18
C TYR A 159 0.71 11.12 14.65
N VAL A 160 1.66 11.03 15.56
CA VAL A 160 3.04 10.61 15.33
C VAL A 160 3.38 9.54 16.35
N ALA A 161 3.98 8.46 15.92
CA ALA A 161 4.35 7.35 16.80
C ALA A 161 5.75 6.83 16.47
N ASP A 162 6.53 6.52 17.51
CA ASP A 162 7.79 5.80 17.39
C ASP A 162 7.55 4.30 17.49
N ILE A 163 7.95 3.56 16.46
CA ILE A 163 7.93 2.09 16.49
C ILE A 163 9.25 1.62 17.12
N ARG A 164 9.18 1.11 18.34
CA ARG A 164 10.33 0.55 19.06
C ARG A 164 10.32 -0.96 18.90
N LEU A 165 11.22 -1.46 18.10
CA LEU A 165 11.43 -2.89 17.89
C LEU A 165 12.42 -3.40 18.96
N LYS A 166 12.05 -4.48 19.65
CA LYS A 166 12.89 -5.11 20.69
C LYS A 166 13.53 -6.37 20.16
#